data_7d09355d061791b493bf49ab499911df
#
_entry.id   7d09355d061791b493bf49ab499911df
#
_cell.length_a   1.000
_cell.length_b   1.000
_cell.length_c   1.000
_cell.angle_alpha   90.00
_cell.angle_beta   90.00
_cell.angle_gamma   90.00
#
_symmetry.space_group_name_H-M   'P 1'
#
loop_
_entity.id
_entity.type
_entity.pdbx_description
1 polymer ?
#
loop_
_entity_poly.entity_id
_entity_poly.type
_entity_poly.pdbx_seq_one_letter_code
_entity_poly.pdbx_strand_id
1 'polypeptide(L)'
;LTGIDADGDDVQLLGLGNKAPTLGRISEVGATYLVYEAYADSTGTDTFSYAVEDWTGQRSQAQIRVGVFTSGTDSGVYARDDEITLRPNTAATVPVAQNDISGDNTDLAVSENVGSQDISNVTVADNALAFTTPQQAGTYYVVYTVKDKAGLSDTATLTVNVDDNATIEPPTAYDYRVPSSA
;
A
#
# COMPACT_ATOMS: atom_id res chain seq x y z
N LEU A 1 -2.46 11.69 -6.17
CA LEU A 1 -3.20 11.73 -4.91
C LEU A 1 -4.63 12.17 -5.21
N THR A 2 -5.58 11.31 -4.96
CA THR A 2 -7.01 11.56 -5.16
C THR A 2 -7.73 11.31 -3.84
N GLY A 3 -8.84 11.97 -3.62
CA GLY A 3 -9.80 11.67 -2.56
C GLY A 3 -11.02 10.97 -3.15
N ILE A 4 -11.82 10.36 -2.31
CA ILE A 4 -13.16 9.87 -2.64
C ILE A 4 -14.15 10.79 -1.94
N ASP A 5 -15.03 11.41 -2.71
CA ASP A 5 -16.18 12.13 -2.17
C ASP A 5 -17.38 11.19 -2.11
N ALA A 6 -18.14 11.25 -0.99
CA ALA A 6 -19.32 10.40 -0.79
C ALA A 6 -20.44 10.68 -1.81
N ASP A 7 -20.48 11.90 -2.34
CA ASP A 7 -21.45 12.35 -3.34
C ASP A 7 -20.96 12.14 -4.79
N GLY A 8 -19.72 11.63 -4.95
CA GLY A 8 -19.13 11.29 -6.25
C GLY A 8 -18.55 12.47 -7.03
N ASP A 9 -18.31 13.57 -6.35
CA ASP A 9 -17.76 14.77 -6.96
C ASP A 9 -16.24 14.70 -7.16
N ASP A 10 -15.73 15.48 -8.11
CA ASP A 10 -14.30 15.62 -8.35
C ASP A 10 -13.61 16.34 -7.18
N VAL A 11 -12.51 15.77 -6.74
CA VAL A 11 -11.70 16.28 -5.63
C VAL A 11 -10.38 16.83 -6.16
N GLN A 12 -10.08 18.08 -5.80
CA GLN A 12 -8.85 18.77 -6.19
C GLN A 12 -7.79 18.68 -5.07
N LEU A 13 -6.56 18.36 -5.45
CA LEU A 13 -5.41 18.44 -4.55
C LEU A 13 -5.04 19.90 -4.29
N LEU A 14 -5.04 20.31 -3.02
CA LEU A 14 -4.63 21.65 -2.61
C LEU A 14 -3.12 21.76 -2.33
N GLY A 15 -2.47 20.64 -2.00
CA GLY A 15 -1.07 20.59 -1.60
C GLY A 15 -0.89 20.02 -0.19
N LEU A 16 0.06 20.60 0.58
CA LEU A 16 0.30 20.19 1.96
C LEU A 16 -0.90 20.48 2.85
N GLY A 17 -1.16 19.54 3.76
CA GLY A 17 -2.12 19.71 4.84
C GLY A 17 -1.51 20.43 6.06
N ASN A 18 -1.97 20.07 7.25
CA ASN A 18 -1.57 20.73 8.51
C ASN A 18 -0.22 20.24 9.07
N LYS A 19 0.36 19.18 8.51
CA LYS A 19 1.65 18.63 8.92
C LYS A 19 2.61 18.64 7.73
N ALA A 20 3.70 19.41 7.85
CA ALA A 20 4.75 19.47 6.86
C ALA A 20 5.74 18.29 7.01
N PRO A 21 6.46 17.92 5.94
CA PRO A 21 7.57 16.96 6.02
C PRO A 21 8.74 17.54 6.84
N THR A 22 9.51 16.66 7.45
CA THR A 22 10.65 17.00 8.31
C THR A 22 12.00 16.52 7.78
N LEU A 23 12.00 15.45 6.99
CA LEU A 23 13.21 14.86 6.38
C LEU A 23 13.40 15.27 4.92
N GLY A 24 12.49 16.11 4.42
CA GLY A 24 12.49 16.60 3.05
C GLY A 24 11.57 17.79 2.87
N ARG A 25 11.28 18.11 1.62
CA ARG A 25 10.35 19.19 1.23
C ARG A 25 9.49 18.75 0.06
N ILE A 26 8.35 19.40 -0.10
CA ILE A 26 7.58 19.30 -1.35
C ILE A 26 8.16 20.32 -2.33
N SER A 27 8.74 19.82 -3.41
CA SER A 27 9.36 20.64 -4.46
C SER A 27 8.37 21.04 -5.54
N GLU A 28 7.28 20.27 -5.73
CA GLU A 28 6.25 20.55 -6.72
C GLU A 28 4.89 20.06 -6.23
N VAL A 29 3.83 20.80 -6.58
CA VAL A 29 2.44 20.45 -6.36
C VAL A 29 1.74 20.44 -7.72
N GLY A 30 1.36 19.26 -8.20
CA GLY A 30 0.56 19.10 -9.41
C GLY A 30 -0.93 18.95 -9.09
N ALA A 31 -1.74 18.77 -10.13
CA ALA A 31 -3.19 18.63 -9.97
C ALA A 31 -3.58 17.36 -9.17
N THR A 32 -2.78 16.29 -9.27
CA THR A 32 -3.04 14.99 -8.64
C THR A 32 -1.81 14.38 -7.95
N TYR A 33 -0.71 15.13 -7.86
CA TYR A 33 0.55 14.63 -7.29
C TYR A 33 1.30 15.71 -6.51
N LEU A 34 2.16 15.25 -5.61
CA LEU A 34 3.18 16.03 -4.91
C LEU A 34 4.55 15.42 -5.24
N VAL A 35 5.55 16.26 -5.49
CA VAL A 35 6.94 15.81 -5.63
C VAL A 35 7.64 16.06 -4.31
N TYR A 36 8.06 14.97 -3.64
CA TYR A 36 8.84 15.02 -2.42
C TYR A 36 10.33 14.94 -2.75
N GLU A 37 11.13 15.80 -2.17
CA GLU A 37 12.59 15.82 -2.28
C GLU A 37 13.18 15.69 -0.89
N ALA A 38 13.90 14.58 -0.61
CA ALA A 38 14.57 14.37 0.65
C ALA A 38 15.77 15.35 0.81
N TYR A 39 16.02 15.79 2.03
CA TYR A 39 17.25 16.52 2.33
C TYR A 39 18.47 15.60 2.27
N ALA A 40 19.62 16.14 1.87
CA ALA A 40 20.87 15.39 1.87
C ALA A 40 21.13 14.81 3.28
N ASP A 41 21.58 13.57 3.32
CA ASP A 41 21.89 12.82 4.54
C ASP A 41 20.73 12.56 5.51
N SER A 42 19.48 12.84 5.09
CA SER A 42 18.31 12.47 5.85
C SER A 42 18.07 10.98 5.79
N THR A 43 17.65 10.40 6.91
CA THR A 43 17.24 8.99 7.00
C THR A 43 16.06 8.83 7.96
N GLY A 44 15.23 7.81 7.72
CA GLY A 44 14.10 7.47 8.58
C GLY A 44 12.77 7.59 7.87
N THR A 45 11.68 7.59 8.63
CA THR A 45 10.33 7.75 8.11
C THR A 45 9.86 9.18 8.27
N ASP A 46 9.62 9.87 7.17
CA ASP A 46 8.93 11.15 7.17
C ASP A 46 7.42 10.93 7.10
N THR A 47 6.67 11.73 7.83
CA THR A 47 5.21 11.68 7.83
C THR A 47 4.67 13.09 7.73
N PHE A 48 3.93 13.35 6.69
CA PHE A 48 3.30 14.66 6.45
C PHE A 48 1.87 14.46 5.94
N SER A 49 1.09 15.53 5.86
CA SER A 49 -0.27 15.48 5.38
C SER A 49 -0.45 16.22 4.07
N TYR A 50 -1.43 15.80 3.26
CA TYR A 50 -1.93 16.55 2.13
C TYR A 50 -3.40 16.90 2.33
N ALA A 51 -3.85 17.93 1.66
CA ALA A 51 -5.23 18.40 1.70
C ALA A 51 -5.87 18.33 0.32
N VAL A 52 -7.12 18.00 0.31
CA VAL A 52 -7.99 18.00 -0.87
C VAL A 52 -9.23 18.84 -0.59
N GLU A 53 -9.84 19.36 -1.65
CA GLU A 53 -11.06 20.16 -1.59
C GLU A 53 -12.02 19.71 -2.68
N ASP A 54 -13.30 19.61 -2.37
CA ASP A 54 -14.36 19.41 -3.35
C ASP A 54 -14.81 20.74 -4.00
N TRP A 55 -15.69 20.67 -4.95
CA TRP A 55 -16.23 21.86 -5.63
C TRP A 55 -17.11 22.72 -4.71
N THR A 56 -17.59 22.20 -3.58
CA THR A 56 -18.36 22.94 -2.58
C THR A 56 -17.49 23.70 -1.58
N GLY A 57 -16.16 23.49 -1.64
CA GLY A 57 -15.19 24.10 -0.76
C GLY A 57 -14.99 23.34 0.56
N GLN A 58 -15.52 22.11 0.67
CA GLN A 58 -15.23 21.24 1.82
C GLN A 58 -13.84 20.62 1.67
N ARG A 59 -13.13 20.54 2.80
CA ARG A 59 -11.74 20.08 2.83
C ARG A 59 -11.57 18.84 3.68
N SER A 60 -10.72 17.95 3.17
CA SER A 60 -10.26 16.78 3.89
C SER A 60 -8.74 16.68 3.86
N GLN A 61 -8.17 15.92 4.82
CA GLN A 61 -6.72 15.70 4.89
C GLN A 61 -6.42 14.23 5.11
N ALA A 62 -5.33 13.78 4.50
CA ALA A 62 -4.78 12.46 4.73
C ALA A 62 -3.27 12.53 4.94
N GLN A 63 -2.68 11.45 5.47
CA GLN A 63 -1.25 11.36 5.74
C GLN A 63 -0.53 10.59 4.63
N ILE A 64 0.69 11.06 4.35
CA ILE A 64 1.67 10.37 3.51
C ILE A 64 2.85 9.99 4.41
N ARG A 65 3.33 8.77 4.27
CA ARG A 65 4.56 8.29 4.90
C ARG A 65 5.59 8.01 3.82
N VAL A 66 6.79 8.53 3.99
CA VAL A 66 7.91 8.36 3.05
C VAL A 66 9.11 7.80 3.80
N GLY A 67 9.62 6.66 3.34
CA GLY A 67 10.91 6.15 3.77
C GLY A 67 12.03 6.94 3.09
N VAL A 68 12.93 7.52 3.87
CA VAL A 68 14.08 8.30 3.39
C VAL A 68 15.36 7.58 3.76
N PHE A 69 16.23 7.38 2.77
CA PHE A 69 17.48 6.63 2.91
C PHE A 69 18.65 7.41 2.32
N THR A 70 19.83 7.17 2.86
CA THR A 70 21.08 7.74 2.32
C THR A 70 21.44 7.04 1.01
N SER A 71 21.68 7.80 -0.04
CA SER A 71 22.16 7.26 -1.32
C SER A 71 23.39 6.38 -1.16
N GLY A 72 23.35 5.15 -1.70
CA GLY A 72 24.48 4.21 -1.68
C GLY A 72 24.59 3.35 -0.42
N THR A 73 23.65 3.46 0.53
CA THR A 73 23.48 2.47 1.59
C THR A 73 22.42 1.46 1.16
N ASP A 74 22.61 0.22 1.59
CA ASP A 74 21.63 -0.84 1.42
C ASP A 74 20.41 -0.49 2.29
N SER A 75 19.37 0.00 1.66
CA SER A 75 18.33 0.80 2.32
C SER A 75 17.18 -0.03 2.87
N GLY A 76 17.35 -1.36 2.85
CA GLY A 76 16.40 -2.27 3.47
C GLY A 76 15.06 -2.42 2.71
N VAL A 77 14.28 -3.35 3.20
CA VAL A 77 12.91 -3.61 2.78
C VAL A 77 11.98 -3.11 3.89
N TYR A 78 10.86 -2.53 3.53
CA TYR A 78 9.82 -2.08 4.46
C TYR A 78 8.49 -2.65 4.03
N ALA A 79 8.04 -3.66 4.73
CA ALA A 79 6.72 -4.24 4.60
C ALA A 79 5.69 -3.41 5.35
N ARG A 80 4.49 -3.30 4.80
CA ARG A 80 3.35 -2.60 5.40
C ARG A 80 2.20 -3.56 5.59
N ASP A 81 1.56 -3.42 6.73
CA ASP A 81 0.34 -4.17 7.00
C ASP A 81 -0.76 -3.82 5.99
N ASP A 82 -1.49 -4.85 5.59
CA ASP A 82 -2.62 -4.79 4.69
C ASP A 82 -3.92 -5.14 5.41
N GLU A 83 -5.03 -4.72 4.84
CA GLU A 83 -6.36 -5.06 5.33
C GLU A 83 -7.31 -5.31 4.16
N ILE A 84 -8.13 -6.36 4.28
CA ILE A 84 -9.18 -6.69 3.32
C ILE A 84 -10.44 -7.18 4.04
N THR A 85 -11.61 -6.85 3.49
CA THR A 85 -12.89 -7.36 3.98
C THR A 85 -13.53 -8.24 2.92
N LEU A 86 -13.85 -9.48 3.28
CA LEU A 86 -14.36 -10.50 2.37
C LEU A 86 -15.54 -11.27 3.00
N ARG A 87 -16.34 -11.92 2.17
CA ARG A 87 -17.36 -12.85 2.64
C ARG A 87 -16.76 -14.18 3.11
N PRO A 88 -17.47 -14.93 3.96
CA PRO A 88 -17.11 -16.31 4.30
C PRO A 88 -16.97 -17.22 3.06
N ASN A 89 -16.10 -18.21 3.15
CA ASN A 89 -15.87 -19.21 2.09
C ASN A 89 -15.51 -18.61 0.71
N THR A 90 -14.87 -17.46 0.68
CA THR A 90 -14.48 -16.77 -0.55
C THR A 90 -13.02 -17.04 -0.86
N ALA A 91 -12.75 -17.53 -2.09
CA ALA A 91 -11.39 -17.60 -2.60
C ALA A 91 -10.88 -16.20 -2.95
N ALA A 92 -9.71 -15.84 -2.46
CA ALA A 92 -9.10 -14.53 -2.65
C ALA A 92 -7.62 -14.65 -3.07
N THR A 93 -7.18 -13.67 -3.84
CA THR A 93 -5.76 -13.44 -4.15
C THR A 93 -5.47 -11.97 -3.85
N VAL A 94 -4.61 -11.73 -2.87
CA VAL A 94 -4.32 -10.39 -2.35
C VAL A 94 -2.88 -10.02 -2.65
N PRO A 95 -2.62 -8.98 -3.48
CA PRO A 95 -1.28 -8.55 -3.86
C PRO A 95 -0.63 -7.70 -2.77
N VAL A 96 -0.26 -8.31 -1.66
CA VAL A 96 0.23 -7.67 -0.42
C VAL A 96 1.54 -6.89 -0.60
N ALA A 97 2.36 -7.19 -1.61
CA ALA A 97 3.63 -6.49 -1.83
C ALA A 97 3.49 -5.14 -2.58
N GLN A 98 2.27 -4.71 -2.94
CA GLN A 98 2.08 -3.51 -3.75
C GLN A 98 2.33 -2.20 -2.99
N ASN A 99 2.11 -2.19 -1.69
CA ASN A 99 2.33 -1.04 -0.80
C ASN A 99 3.68 -1.09 -0.08
N ASP A 100 4.45 -2.17 -0.30
CA ASP A 100 5.78 -2.37 0.29
C ASP A 100 6.85 -1.59 -0.48
N ILE A 101 7.93 -1.26 0.20
CA ILE A 101 8.99 -0.41 -0.34
C ILE A 101 10.33 -1.14 -0.24
N SER A 102 11.03 -1.22 -1.38
CA SER A 102 12.46 -1.54 -1.42
C SER A 102 13.27 -0.25 -1.50
N GLY A 103 14.26 -0.11 -0.65
CA GLY A 103 15.06 1.09 -0.60
C GLY A 103 16.01 1.27 -1.78
N ASP A 104 16.34 0.22 -2.49
CA ASP A 104 17.12 0.25 -3.73
C ASP A 104 16.23 0.26 -4.99
N ASN A 105 14.92 0.39 -4.82
CA ASN A 105 13.92 0.41 -5.88
C ASN A 105 13.88 -0.89 -6.70
N THR A 106 14.31 -2.01 -6.13
CA THR A 106 14.19 -3.34 -6.74
C THR A 106 12.82 -3.96 -6.50
N ASP A 107 12.44 -4.92 -7.35
CA ASP A 107 11.21 -5.67 -7.17
C ASP A 107 11.27 -6.49 -5.89
N LEU A 108 10.20 -6.44 -5.10
CA LEU A 108 10.01 -7.25 -3.92
C LEU A 108 9.34 -8.57 -4.26
N ALA A 109 9.74 -9.63 -3.59
CA ALA A 109 9.13 -10.95 -3.70
C ALA A 109 8.54 -11.39 -2.37
N VAL A 110 7.28 -11.84 -2.39
CA VAL A 110 6.65 -12.48 -1.22
C VAL A 110 7.28 -13.86 -1.01
N SER A 111 7.74 -14.12 0.22
CA SER A 111 8.32 -15.41 0.60
C SER A 111 7.25 -16.50 0.65
N GLU A 112 7.57 -17.71 0.21
CA GLU A 112 6.68 -18.87 0.34
C GLU A 112 6.41 -19.28 1.80
N ASN A 113 7.21 -18.78 2.74
CA ASN A 113 7.02 -19.06 4.16
C ASN A 113 6.01 -18.05 4.76
N VAL A 114 4.75 -18.35 4.59
CA VAL A 114 3.63 -17.56 5.12
C VAL A 114 3.02 -18.30 6.32
N GLY A 115 2.57 -17.55 7.33
CA GLY A 115 1.99 -18.08 8.54
C GLY A 115 0.58 -17.57 8.80
N SER A 116 -0.35 -18.50 9.03
CA SER A 116 -1.65 -18.20 9.61
C SER A 116 -2.04 -19.31 10.57
N GLN A 117 -2.60 -18.96 11.73
CA GLN A 117 -3.12 -19.93 12.67
C GLN A 117 -4.57 -20.35 12.33
N ASP A 118 -5.30 -19.46 11.69
CA ASP A 118 -6.75 -19.55 11.56
C ASP A 118 -7.22 -19.68 10.09
N ILE A 119 -6.37 -19.38 9.12
CA ILE A 119 -6.64 -19.57 7.69
C ILE A 119 -5.79 -20.73 7.18
N SER A 120 -6.41 -21.83 6.83
CA SER A 120 -5.73 -22.98 6.23
C SER A 120 -5.45 -22.73 4.74
N ASN A 121 -4.38 -23.37 4.24
CA ASN A 121 -4.01 -23.35 2.81
C ASN A 121 -3.69 -21.95 2.24
N VAL A 122 -3.05 -21.08 3.03
CA VAL A 122 -2.45 -19.87 2.49
C VAL A 122 -1.24 -20.26 1.64
N THR A 123 -1.22 -19.81 0.39
CA THR A 123 -0.12 -20.03 -0.55
C THR A 123 0.30 -18.72 -1.19
N VAL A 124 1.53 -18.69 -1.70
CA VAL A 124 2.02 -17.58 -2.50
C VAL A 124 1.90 -17.96 -3.98
N ALA A 125 1.21 -17.13 -4.75
CA ALA A 125 1.07 -17.28 -6.18
C ALA A 125 1.21 -15.90 -6.86
N ASP A 126 2.07 -15.79 -7.87
CA ASP A 126 2.29 -14.55 -8.61
C ASP A 126 2.56 -13.32 -7.71
N ASN A 127 3.38 -13.51 -6.67
CA ASN A 127 3.74 -12.48 -5.69
C ASN A 127 2.55 -11.94 -4.86
N ALA A 128 1.50 -12.74 -4.72
CA ALA A 128 0.30 -12.45 -3.95
C ALA A 128 -0.02 -13.59 -2.98
N LEU A 129 -0.79 -13.31 -1.94
CA LEU A 129 -1.32 -14.33 -1.03
C LEU A 129 -2.63 -14.88 -1.58
N ALA A 130 -2.69 -16.19 -1.81
CA ALA A 130 -3.89 -16.89 -2.25
C ALA A 130 -4.42 -17.78 -1.11
N PHE A 131 -5.69 -17.64 -0.78
CA PHE A 131 -6.34 -18.39 0.29
C PHE A 131 -7.86 -18.44 0.11
N THR A 132 -8.53 -19.22 0.95
CA THR A 132 -9.99 -19.18 1.08
C THR A 132 -10.33 -18.70 2.49
N THR A 133 -11.23 -17.72 2.59
CA THR A 133 -11.67 -17.19 3.88
C THR A 133 -12.38 -18.27 4.71
N PRO A 134 -12.22 -18.23 6.05
CA PRO A 134 -12.99 -19.10 6.94
C PRO A 134 -14.51 -18.95 6.77
N GLN A 135 -15.23 -19.98 7.21
CA GLN A 135 -16.70 -19.99 7.18
C GLN A 135 -17.30 -19.04 8.24
N GLN A 136 -16.60 -18.83 9.34
CA GLN A 136 -17.10 -18.01 10.44
C GLN A 136 -16.68 -16.55 10.23
N ALA A 137 -17.63 -15.63 10.43
CA ALA A 137 -17.35 -14.22 10.46
C ALA A 137 -16.41 -13.87 11.64
N GLY A 138 -15.46 -12.97 11.39
CA GLY A 138 -14.44 -12.59 12.37
C GLY A 138 -13.24 -11.93 11.72
N THR A 139 -12.24 -11.59 12.53
CA THR A 139 -10.97 -11.03 12.06
C THR A 139 -9.86 -12.09 12.15
N TYR A 140 -9.16 -12.29 11.06
CA TYR A 140 -8.12 -13.29 10.89
C TYR A 140 -6.83 -12.61 10.41
N TYR A 141 -5.69 -13.27 10.64
CA TYR A 141 -4.39 -12.70 10.35
C TYR A 141 -3.52 -13.65 9.55
N VAL A 142 -2.84 -13.12 8.53
CA VAL A 142 -1.81 -13.83 7.77
C VAL A 142 -0.52 -13.03 7.87
N VAL A 143 0.52 -13.64 8.43
CA VAL A 143 1.86 -13.03 8.47
C VAL A 143 2.61 -13.43 7.21
N TYR A 144 3.20 -12.47 6.53
CA TYR A 144 4.00 -12.68 5.33
C TYR A 144 5.33 -11.94 5.41
N THR A 145 6.28 -12.36 4.61
CA THR A 145 7.61 -11.74 4.52
C THR A 145 7.88 -11.36 3.07
N VAL A 146 8.34 -10.15 2.84
CA VAL A 146 8.85 -9.71 1.54
C VAL A 146 10.36 -9.66 1.55
N LYS A 147 10.98 -9.92 0.39
CA LYS A 147 12.42 -9.90 0.19
C LYS A 147 12.78 -9.16 -1.09
N ASP A 148 13.89 -8.45 -1.05
CA ASP A 148 14.53 -7.89 -2.24
C ASP A 148 15.49 -8.88 -2.90
N LYS A 149 16.10 -8.45 -4.01
CA LYS A 149 17.11 -9.25 -4.74
C LYS A 149 18.43 -9.41 -3.97
N ALA A 150 18.73 -8.51 -3.03
CA ALA A 150 19.91 -8.60 -2.17
C ALA A 150 19.71 -9.57 -0.99
N GLY A 151 18.48 -10.02 -0.75
CA GLY A 151 18.11 -10.93 0.33
C GLY A 151 17.69 -10.21 1.61
N LEU A 152 17.61 -8.90 1.62
CA LEU A 152 17.00 -8.15 2.72
C LEU A 152 15.51 -8.42 2.78
N SER A 153 14.95 -8.45 3.97
CA SER A 153 13.56 -8.81 4.15
C SER A 153 12.92 -8.07 5.31
N ASP A 154 11.62 -7.89 5.21
CA ASP A 154 10.78 -7.40 6.30
C ASP A 154 9.46 -8.18 6.34
N THR A 155 8.74 -8.08 7.44
CA THR A 155 7.55 -8.88 7.71
C THR A 155 6.38 -7.95 8.01
N ALA A 156 5.22 -8.26 7.43
CA ALA A 156 3.98 -7.56 7.70
C ALA A 156 2.80 -8.53 7.88
N THR A 157 1.65 -7.99 8.22
CA THR A 157 0.44 -8.74 8.51
C THR A 157 -0.68 -8.31 7.56
N LEU A 158 -1.31 -9.28 6.90
CA LEU A 158 -2.59 -9.08 6.24
C LEU A 158 -3.71 -9.36 7.24
N THR A 159 -4.50 -8.35 7.55
CA THR A 159 -5.74 -8.48 8.33
C THR A 159 -6.90 -8.82 7.39
N VAL A 160 -7.54 -9.95 7.63
CA VAL A 160 -8.68 -10.44 6.85
C VAL A 160 -9.95 -10.35 7.71
N ASN A 161 -10.79 -9.37 7.41
CA ASN A 161 -12.09 -9.23 8.04
C ASN A 161 -13.13 -10.06 7.25
N VAL A 162 -13.65 -11.10 7.86
CA VAL A 162 -14.71 -11.93 7.28
C VAL A 162 -16.06 -11.43 7.78
N ASP A 163 -16.88 -10.90 6.87
CA ASP A 163 -18.18 -10.31 7.15
C ASP A 163 -19.24 -10.86 6.17
N ASP A 164 -20.33 -11.41 6.70
CA ASP A 164 -21.46 -11.91 5.90
C ASP A 164 -22.09 -10.85 5.00
N ASN A 165 -21.96 -9.58 5.36
CA ASN A 165 -22.50 -8.43 4.63
C ASN A 165 -21.46 -7.72 3.74
N ALA A 166 -20.23 -8.24 3.66
CA ALA A 166 -19.23 -7.64 2.79
C ALA A 166 -19.74 -7.46 1.36
N THR A 167 -19.49 -6.31 0.77
CA THR A 167 -19.84 -6.03 -0.63
C THR A 167 -19.01 -6.91 -1.55
N ILE A 168 -19.64 -7.48 -2.57
CA ILE A 168 -18.92 -8.16 -3.65
C ILE A 168 -18.54 -7.07 -4.65
N GLU A 169 -17.30 -6.62 -4.58
CA GLU A 169 -16.79 -5.71 -5.61
C GLU A 169 -16.50 -6.48 -6.89
N PRO A 170 -16.86 -5.94 -8.06
CA PRO A 170 -16.47 -6.54 -9.32
C PRO A 170 -14.93 -6.47 -9.47
N PRO A 171 -14.29 -7.45 -10.15
CA PRO A 171 -12.86 -7.44 -10.36
C PRO A 171 -12.46 -6.17 -11.11
N THR A 172 -11.41 -5.49 -10.61
CA THR A 172 -10.82 -4.32 -11.29
C THR A 172 -9.86 -4.83 -12.35
N ALA A 173 -10.12 -4.49 -13.62
CA ALA A 173 -9.18 -4.75 -14.70
C ALA A 173 -8.14 -3.63 -14.75
N TYR A 174 -6.86 -3.98 -14.78
CA TYR A 174 -5.76 -3.04 -14.94
C TYR A 174 -5.29 -3.04 -16.39
N ASP A 175 -5.08 -1.84 -16.96
CA ASP A 175 -4.46 -1.69 -18.27
C ASP A 175 -2.96 -1.97 -18.19
N TYR A 176 -2.50 -3.04 -18.82
CA TYR A 176 -1.08 -3.30 -19.01
C TYR A 176 -0.59 -2.65 -20.31
N ARG A 177 0.36 -1.73 -20.21
CA ARG A 177 1.12 -1.28 -21.36
C ARG A 177 2.33 -2.22 -21.55
N VAL A 178 2.30 -3.01 -22.60
CA VAL A 178 3.46 -3.80 -23.05
C VAL A 178 4.28 -2.91 -23.98
N PRO A 179 5.53 -2.54 -23.65
CA PRO A 179 6.39 -1.86 -24.60
C PRO A 179 6.71 -2.83 -25.73
N SER A 180 6.28 -2.51 -26.95
CA SER A 180 6.72 -3.22 -28.15
C SER A 180 8.06 -2.64 -28.59
N SER A 181 9.13 -3.43 -28.55
CA SER A 181 10.34 -3.11 -29.28
C SER A 181 10.11 -3.39 -30.78
N ALA A 182 10.25 -2.35 -31.58
CA ALA A 182 10.37 -2.49 -33.02
C ALA A 182 11.78 -2.97 -33.41
#